data_26d66249368fd37a9157eeca187f6d5c
#
_entry.id   26d66249368fd37a9157eeca187f6d5c
#
_cell.length_a   1.000
_cell.length_b   1.000
_cell.length_c   1.000
_cell.angle_alpha   90.00
_cell.angle_beta   90.00
_cell.angle_gamma   90.00
#
_symmetry.space_group_name_H-M   'P 1'
#
loop_
_entity.id
_entity.type
_entity.pdbx_description
1 polymer ?
#
loop_
_entity_poly.entity_id
_entity_poly.type
_entity_poly.pdbx_seq_one_letter_code
_entity_poly.pdbx_strand_id
1 'polypeptide(L)'
;MVANGDGPRDHPAIRHLKLPPLGNPGRPSPVLTRTLLFIGEGSPIMVAAGSRLPPGMSETIAAGYGGNGFKALDKTTGETLWRTELPAWTTGAPMTYMFQGKQYVVVAVGERDHPAEWVALALP
;
A
#
# COMPACT_ATOMS: atom_id res chain seq x y z
N MET A 1 9.58 6.97 -3.29
CA MET A 1 9.16 5.79 -4.08
C MET A 1 8.56 4.78 -3.12
N VAL A 2 7.30 4.44 -3.27
CA VAL A 2 6.69 3.37 -2.48
C VAL A 2 7.13 2.08 -3.12
N ALA A 3 8.19 1.46 -2.58
CA ALA A 3 8.61 0.16 -3.04
C ALA A 3 7.62 -0.89 -2.53
N ASN A 4 6.99 -1.58 -3.43
CA ASN A 4 6.13 -2.69 -3.13
C ASN A 4 7.01 -3.93 -2.93
N GLY A 5 7.24 -4.29 -1.69
CA GLY A 5 8.05 -5.42 -1.29
C GLY A 5 9.52 -5.12 -1.03
N ASP A 6 10.17 -6.06 -0.38
CA ASP A 6 11.62 -6.12 -0.30
C ASP A 6 12.15 -6.50 -1.69
N GLY A 7 12.61 -5.50 -2.41
CA GLY A 7 13.32 -5.73 -3.68
C GLY A 7 14.60 -6.55 -3.43
N PRO A 8 15.19 -7.12 -4.48
CA PRO A 8 16.41 -7.91 -4.35
C PRO A 8 17.54 -7.04 -3.81
N ARG A 9 17.80 -7.14 -2.49
CA ARG A 9 18.86 -6.39 -1.81
C ARG A 9 20.27 -6.84 -2.21
N ASP A 10 20.38 -8.00 -2.82
CA ASP A 10 21.59 -8.61 -3.34
C ASP A 10 21.95 -8.14 -4.76
N HIS A 11 21.11 -7.30 -5.38
CA HIS A 11 21.40 -6.75 -6.70
C HIS A 11 22.75 -5.96 -6.68
N PRO A 12 23.67 -6.20 -7.64
CA PRO A 12 25.02 -5.61 -7.64
C PRO A 12 25.06 -4.09 -7.47
N ALA A 13 24.03 -3.39 -7.98
CA ALA A 13 23.96 -1.93 -7.88
C ALA A 13 23.63 -1.40 -6.48
N ILE A 14 23.03 -2.21 -5.60
CA ILE A 14 22.51 -1.75 -4.30
C ILE A 14 22.98 -2.59 -3.10
N ARG A 15 23.56 -3.79 -3.33
CA ARG A 15 24.00 -4.70 -2.25
C ARG A 15 24.99 -4.09 -1.26
N HIS A 16 25.70 -3.04 -1.65
CA HIS A 16 26.62 -2.32 -0.79
C HIS A 16 25.94 -1.29 0.12
N LEU A 17 24.65 -1.03 -0.09
CA LEU A 17 23.88 -0.08 0.70
C LEU A 17 23.20 -0.80 1.87
N LYS A 18 23.28 -0.24 3.08
CA LYS A 18 22.47 -0.66 4.23
C LYS A 18 21.09 -0.03 4.12
N LEU A 19 20.24 -0.60 3.28
CA LEU A 19 18.89 -0.09 3.10
C LEU A 19 17.96 -0.56 4.23
N PRO A 20 17.08 0.31 4.75
CA PRO A 20 15.99 -0.11 5.62
C PRO A 20 15.01 -1.01 4.85
N PRO A 21 14.06 -1.66 5.53
CA PRO A 21 12.94 -2.32 4.84
C PRO A 21 12.27 -1.36 3.86
N LEU A 22 12.19 -1.76 2.59
CA LEU A 22 11.69 -0.89 1.52
C LEU A 22 10.16 -0.89 1.40
N GLY A 23 9.47 -1.71 2.18
CA GLY A 23 8.02 -1.83 2.24
C GLY A 23 7.56 -3.26 2.37
N ASN A 24 6.26 -3.45 2.56
CA ASN A 24 5.63 -4.75 2.60
C ASN A 24 5.06 -5.11 1.21
N PRO A 25 5.19 -6.35 0.77
CA PRO A 25 4.50 -6.79 -0.44
C PRO A 25 2.98 -6.77 -0.19
N GLY A 26 2.27 -6.27 -1.16
CA GLY A 26 0.82 -6.15 -1.13
C GLY A 26 0.31 -5.75 -2.52
N ARG A 27 -1.00 -5.54 -2.65
CA ARG A 27 -1.63 -5.05 -3.87
C ARG A 27 -2.23 -3.66 -3.64
N PRO A 28 -1.41 -2.66 -3.30
CA PRO A 28 -1.91 -1.32 -3.09
C PRO A 28 -2.22 -0.65 -4.42
N SER A 29 -3.25 0.19 -4.40
CA SER A 29 -3.53 1.13 -5.48
C SER A 29 -3.44 2.55 -4.91
N PRO A 30 -2.63 3.42 -5.50
CA PRO A 30 -2.51 4.80 -5.03
C PRO A 30 -3.50 5.73 -5.72
N VAL A 31 -3.77 6.88 -5.07
CA VAL A 31 -4.34 8.07 -5.71
C VAL A 31 -3.43 9.27 -5.51
N LEU A 32 -3.19 10.00 -6.58
CA LEU A 32 -2.39 11.22 -6.58
C LEU A 32 -3.29 12.46 -6.57
N THR A 33 -2.96 13.38 -5.71
CA THR A 33 -3.49 14.75 -5.73
C THR A 33 -2.39 15.72 -6.21
N ARG A 34 -2.64 17.01 -6.10
CA ARG A 34 -1.64 18.01 -6.46
C ARG A 34 -0.34 17.88 -5.64
N THR A 35 -0.43 17.57 -4.37
CA THR A 35 0.70 17.55 -3.43
C THR A 35 0.91 16.22 -2.73
N LEU A 36 -0.12 15.38 -2.61
CA LEU A 36 -0.11 14.16 -1.81
C LEU A 36 -0.30 12.92 -2.68
N LEU A 37 0.31 11.83 -2.23
CA LEU A 37 0.05 10.47 -2.67
C LEU A 37 -0.64 9.73 -1.52
N PHE A 38 -1.85 9.25 -1.74
CA PHE A 38 -2.53 8.36 -0.80
C PHE A 38 -2.37 6.91 -1.24
N ILE A 39 -2.05 6.03 -0.30
CA ILE A 39 -1.83 4.61 -0.60
C ILE A 39 -2.14 3.75 0.62
N GLY A 40 -2.86 2.64 0.39
CA GLY A 40 -3.04 1.58 1.37
C GLY A 40 -1.93 0.54 1.31
N GLU A 41 -1.88 -0.36 2.27
CA GLU A 41 -1.00 -1.53 2.22
C GLU A 41 -1.56 -2.61 1.29
N GLY A 42 -2.87 -2.62 1.09
CA GLY A 42 -3.55 -3.51 0.16
C GLY A 42 -3.70 -4.94 0.64
N SER A 43 -4.37 -5.75 -0.16
CA SER A 43 -4.54 -7.17 0.14
C SER A 43 -3.21 -7.92 0.05
N PRO A 44 -3.06 -9.03 0.80
CA PRO A 44 -1.90 -9.91 0.70
C PRO A 44 -1.70 -10.43 -0.73
N ILE A 45 -0.45 -10.67 -1.10
CA ILE A 45 -0.12 -11.42 -2.31
C ILE A 45 -0.26 -12.89 -1.96
N MET A 46 -1.32 -13.52 -2.47
CA MET A 46 -1.54 -14.95 -2.32
C MET A 46 -0.86 -15.69 -3.46
N VAL A 47 0.05 -16.60 -3.12
CA VAL A 47 0.66 -17.52 -4.07
C VAL A 47 0.07 -18.90 -3.80
N ALA A 48 -0.47 -19.54 -4.83
CA ALA A 48 -1.02 -20.88 -4.68
C ALA A 48 0.08 -21.88 -4.25
N ALA A 49 -0.25 -22.78 -3.35
CA ALA A 49 0.68 -23.81 -2.90
C ALA A 49 1.25 -24.59 -4.11
N GLY A 50 2.57 -24.75 -4.14
CA GLY A 50 3.26 -25.43 -5.24
C GLY A 50 3.54 -24.56 -6.49
N SER A 51 3.14 -23.31 -6.50
CA SER A 51 3.49 -22.39 -7.58
C SER A 51 4.98 -22.05 -7.54
N ARG A 52 5.59 -21.99 -8.72
CA ARG A 52 6.95 -21.46 -8.84
C ARG A 52 6.94 -19.97 -8.56
N LEU A 53 7.71 -19.54 -7.56
CA LEU A 53 7.84 -18.13 -7.23
C LEU A 53 8.55 -17.38 -8.38
N PRO A 54 8.10 -16.16 -8.70
CA PRO A 54 8.85 -15.30 -9.60
C PRO A 54 10.28 -15.06 -9.12
N PRO A 55 11.24 -14.82 -10.02
CA PRO A 55 12.61 -14.49 -9.63
C PRO A 55 12.63 -13.28 -8.66
N GLY A 56 13.35 -13.42 -7.55
CA GLY A 56 13.46 -12.39 -6.52
C GLY A 56 12.33 -12.36 -5.49
N MET A 57 11.36 -13.26 -5.56
CA MET A 57 10.34 -13.42 -4.53
C MET A 57 10.74 -14.55 -3.59
N SER A 58 10.91 -14.24 -2.30
CA SER A 58 11.16 -15.25 -1.27
C SER A 58 9.85 -15.89 -0.80
N GLU A 59 9.94 -17.07 -0.17
CA GLU A 59 8.79 -17.72 0.47
C GLU A 59 8.12 -16.85 1.53
N THR A 60 8.90 -16.02 2.22
CA THR A 60 8.41 -15.07 3.21
C THR A 60 7.51 -14.01 2.56
N ILE A 61 7.86 -13.56 1.36
CA ILE A 61 7.04 -12.63 0.57
C ILE A 61 5.77 -13.34 0.08
N ALA A 62 5.88 -14.61 -0.29
CA ALA A 62 4.74 -15.42 -0.72
C ALA A 62 3.74 -15.75 0.40
N ALA A 63 4.15 -15.65 1.66
CA ALA A 63 3.30 -15.91 2.82
C ALA A 63 2.25 -14.83 3.11
N GLY A 64 2.17 -13.79 2.26
CA GLY A 64 1.11 -12.80 2.33
C GLY A 64 1.37 -11.68 3.31
N TYR A 65 2.07 -10.66 2.86
CA TYR A 65 1.99 -9.38 3.51
C TYR A 65 0.87 -8.60 2.83
N GLY A 66 0.28 -7.79 3.50
CA GLY A 66 -0.75 -6.83 3.19
C GLY A 66 -0.99 -6.13 4.50
N GLY A 67 -2.00 -5.34 4.59
CA GLY A 67 -2.34 -4.72 5.85
C GLY A 67 -3.43 -3.67 5.69
N ASN A 68 -3.87 -3.20 6.83
CA ASN A 68 -4.96 -2.25 6.94
C ASN A 68 -4.44 -0.79 7.00
N GLY A 69 -3.12 -0.61 6.95
CA GLY A 69 -2.51 0.72 6.97
C GLY A 69 -2.88 1.53 5.72
N PHE A 70 -3.24 2.79 5.93
CA PHE A 70 -3.50 3.78 4.89
C PHE A 70 -2.74 5.05 5.23
N LYS A 71 -2.05 5.63 4.25
CA LYS A 71 -1.15 6.75 4.48
C LYS A 71 -1.18 7.79 3.39
N ALA A 72 -0.85 9.01 3.76
CA ALA A 72 -0.57 10.10 2.85
C ALA A 72 0.92 10.44 2.89
N LEU A 73 1.53 10.50 1.72
CA LEU A 73 2.92 10.89 1.56
C LEU A 73 2.99 12.21 0.80
N ASP A 74 3.99 13.02 1.13
CA ASP A 74 4.40 14.10 0.25
C ASP A 74 4.88 13.52 -1.08
N LYS A 75 4.29 13.98 -2.16
CA LYS A 75 4.56 13.47 -3.50
C LYS A 75 6.00 13.75 -3.97
N THR A 76 6.62 14.81 -3.47
CA THR A 76 7.95 15.25 -3.88
C THR A 76 9.05 14.54 -3.09
N THR A 77 8.87 14.47 -1.76
CA THR A 77 9.89 13.92 -0.86
C THR A 77 9.69 12.44 -0.55
N GLY A 78 8.46 11.93 -0.66
CA GLY A 78 8.09 10.59 -0.23
C GLY A 78 7.90 10.46 1.29
N GLU A 79 7.98 11.56 2.03
CA GLU A 79 7.78 11.57 3.47
C GLU A 79 6.33 11.21 3.81
N THR A 80 6.14 10.35 4.82
CA THR A 80 4.82 10.02 5.33
C THR A 80 4.34 11.14 6.24
N LEU A 81 3.34 11.90 5.78
CA LEU A 81 2.77 13.03 6.51
C LEU A 81 1.61 12.60 7.42
N TRP A 82 0.94 11.52 7.10
CA TRP A 82 -0.19 11.02 7.86
C TRP A 82 -0.39 9.53 7.64
N ARG A 83 -0.88 8.83 8.66
CA ARG A 83 -1.22 7.40 8.62
C ARG A 83 -2.42 7.13 9.51
N THR A 84 -3.24 6.15 9.09
CA THR A 84 -4.31 5.56 9.88
C THR A 84 -4.41 4.06 9.60
N GLU A 85 -5.12 3.33 10.46
CA GLU A 85 -5.55 1.96 10.20
C GLU A 85 -7.00 1.98 9.73
N LEU A 86 -7.28 1.24 8.67
CA LEU A 86 -8.61 0.99 8.15
C LEU A 86 -9.20 -0.27 8.79
N PRO A 87 -10.52 -0.48 8.73
CA PRO A 87 -11.14 -1.69 9.31
C PRO A 87 -10.75 -2.99 8.59
N ALA A 88 -10.34 -2.90 7.32
CA ALA A 88 -9.85 -4.02 6.52
C ALA A 88 -8.85 -3.50 5.47
N TRP A 89 -8.16 -4.39 4.75
CA TRP A 89 -7.25 -3.96 3.69
C TRP A 89 -7.98 -3.30 2.51
N THR A 90 -7.27 -2.45 1.81
CA THR A 90 -7.79 -1.77 0.62
C THR A 90 -7.96 -2.76 -0.54
N THR A 91 -9.13 -2.74 -1.18
CA THR A 91 -9.50 -3.67 -2.27
C THR A 91 -9.52 -3.00 -3.64
N GLY A 92 -9.42 -1.67 -3.69
CA GLY A 92 -9.46 -0.91 -4.93
C GLY A 92 -8.66 0.39 -4.85
N ALA A 93 -8.60 1.11 -5.96
CA ALA A 93 -7.97 2.41 -6.00
C ALA A 93 -8.81 3.42 -5.20
N PRO A 94 -8.19 4.20 -4.31
CA PRO A 94 -8.87 5.32 -3.66
C PRO A 94 -9.31 6.34 -4.71
N MET A 95 -10.37 7.07 -4.40
CA MET A 95 -10.77 8.25 -5.17
C MET A 95 -10.82 9.48 -4.27
N THR A 96 -10.79 10.66 -4.86
CA THR A 96 -10.93 11.91 -4.12
C THR A 96 -11.96 12.80 -4.78
N TYR A 97 -12.73 13.51 -3.97
CA TYR A 97 -13.72 14.48 -4.44
C TYR A 97 -13.86 15.65 -3.46
N MET A 98 -14.46 16.73 -3.94
CA MET A 98 -14.80 17.90 -3.14
C MET A 98 -16.30 17.90 -2.83
N PHE A 99 -16.66 18.11 -1.58
CA PHE A 99 -18.04 18.33 -1.19
C PHE A 99 -18.12 19.41 -0.11
N GLN A 100 -18.94 20.40 -0.33
CA GLN A 100 -19.13 21.56 0.55
C GLN A 100 -17.82 22.23 0.99
N GLY A 101 -16.86 22.39 0.05
CA GLY A 101 -15.57 23.00 0.32
C GLY A 101 -14.55 22.10 1.04
N LYS A 102 -14.91 20.87 1.40
CA LYS A 102 -13.99 19.88 1.99
C LYS A 102 -13.58 18.84 0.96
N GLN A 103 -12.32 18.44 1.03
CA GLN A 103 -11.83 17.30 0.25
C GLN A 103 -12.03 16.01 1.03
N TYR A 104 -12.50 15.00 0.33
CA TYR A 104 -12.65 13.65 0.84
C TYR A 104 -11.78 12.69 0.04
N VAL A 105 -11.24 11.71 0.72
CA VAL A 105 -10.63 10.54 0.12
C VAL A 105 -11.49 9.33 0.47
N VAL A 106 -11.94 8.61 -0.54
CA VAL A 106 -12.79 7.43 -0.37
C VAL A 106 -12.02 6.21 -0.84
N VAL A 107 -12.03 5.17 -0.05
CA VAL A 107 -11.35 3.92 -0.34
C VAL A 107 -12.26 2.73 -0.07
N ALA A 108 -12.26 1.76 -0.97
CA ALA A 108 -12.92 0.48 -0.77
C ALA A 108 -12.05 -0.41 0.10
N VAL A 109 -12.63 -0.98 1.13
CA VAL A 109 -11.98 -1.95 2.01
C VAL A 109 -12.82 -3.23 2.09
N GLY A 110 -12.18 -4.34 2.45
CA GLY A 110 -12.85 -5.61 2.65
C GLY A 110 -11.85 -6.76 2.75
N GLU A 111 -12.23 -7.78 3.51
CA GLU A 111 -11.46 -9.01 3.66
C GLU A 111 -12.41 -10.18 4.00
N ARG A 112 -11.85 -11.38 4.20
CA ARG A 112 -12.66 -12.58 4.41
C ARG A 112 -13.70 -12.42 5.51
N ASP A 113 -13.30 -11.84 6.64
CA ASP A 113 -14.12 -11.73 7.86
C ASP A 113 -14.67 -10.30 8.06
N HIS A 114 -14.46 -9.41 7.07
CA HIS A 114 -14.97 -8.05 7.07
C HIS A 114 -15.66 -7.75 5.72
N PRO A 115 -16.98 -7.49 5.71
CA PRO A 115 -17.69 -7.21 4.46
C PRO A 115 -17.14 -5.99 3.74
N ALA A 116 -17.27 -5.99 2.43
CA ALA A 116 -16.82 -4.86 1.62
C ALA A 116 -17.61 -3.58 1.96
N GLU A 117 -16.88 -2.50 2.22
CA GLU A 117 -17.48 -1.19 2.51
C GLU A 117 -16.64 -0.03 1.93
N TRP A 118 -17.19 1.15 1.94
CA TRP A 118 -16.52 2.39 1.58
C TRP A 118 -16.18 3.19 2.83
N VAL A 119 -14.90 3.48 3.01
CA VAL A 119 -14.43 4.38 4.06
C VAL A 119 -14.16 5.75 3.46
N ALA A 120 -14.83 6.78 3.98
CA ALA A 120 -14.64 8.17 3.56
C ALA A 120 -13.86 8.92 4.64
N LEU A 121 -12.73 9.46 4.27
CA LEU A 121 -11.84 10.25 5.11
C LEU A 121 -11.95 11.72 4.69
N ALA A 122 -12.36 12.59 5.61
CA ALA A 122 -12.38 14.03 5.38
C ALA A 122 -11.00 14.60 5.68
N LEU A 123 -10.47 15.38 4.76
CA LEU A 123 -9.27 16.16 5.04
C LEU A 123 -9.65 17.39 5.87
N PRO A 124 -8.78 17.82 6.80
CA PRO A 124 -9.04 19.00 7.64
C PRO A 124 -9.21 20.28 6.82
#